data_107029694de9725d9bce35e48a8cb970
#
_entry.id   107029694de9725d9bce35e48a8cb970
#
_cell.length_a   1.000
_cell.length_b   1.000
_cell.length_c   1.000
_cell.angle_alpha   90.00
_cell.angle_beta   90.00
_cell.angle_gamma   90.00
#
_symmetry.space_group_name_H-M   'P 1'
#
loop_
_entity.id
_entity.type
_entity.pdbx_description
1 polymer ?
#
loop_
_entity_poly.entity_id
_entity_poly.type
_entity_poly.pdbx_seq_one_letter_code
_entity_poly.pdbx_strand_id
1 'polypeptide(L)'
;MLWKFLRAGVMCQDHYRETLTGTPQGGIISPLAANIYLHQCDQYMESTYLHFTSIQRVRRRKQGKGNVLYVRYADDFVVLCNGTKAEAHAIKEELRGFLSTLGLTLSEDKTKVTHITEGFDFLGYRVIRSIGTKGTMIPKVLVPAKAITRFRAKVREMLAPSTTKESTSAKIHALNRLTRGWCEYYRRTSSSSWVFSQIGTELFWDMAHWLGRKYESNMPAIMQRFRKDTTFRTKAIPLGMPTEYKAKQLLVKTWHNPYTAPEKVMQEKDRLKRESLFCYDKLWRGHEDRQEGMALREEVILRDGPTCKSCGNTFHPSEVQVDHKIPRTRFKNPLDADRLENLQVLCTVCHRAKTKTDLKVLSRVR
;
A
#
# COMPACT_ATOMS: atom_id res chain seq x y z
N MET A 1 4.45 -3.18 -39.46
CA MET A 1 5.45 -2.99 -38.38
C MET A 1 5.26 -3.99 -37.25
N LEU A 2 4.05 -4.14 -36.68
CA LEU A 2 3.77 -5.08 -35.56
C LEU A 2 4.21 -6.53 -35.85
N TRP A 3 3.91 -7.03 -37.06
CA TRP A 3 4.27 -8.38 -37.49
C TRP A 3 5.79 -8.68 -37.45
N LYS A 4 6.64 -7.69 -37.69
CA LYS A 4 8.09 -7.83 -37.59
C LYS A 4 8.55 -8.07 -36.15
N PHE A 5 7.89 -7.44 -35.17
CA PHE A 5 8.19 -7.67 -33.74
C PHE A 5 7.71 -9.05 -33.27
N LEU A 6 6.59 -9.54 -33.79
CA LEU A 6 6.06 -10.85 -33.44
C LEU A 6 6.97 -11.98 -33.98
N ARG A 7 7.60 -11.76 -35.15
CA ARG A 7 8.51 -12.71 -35.78
C ARG A 7 9.99 -12.52 -35.46
N ALA A 8 10.32 -11.55 -34.58
CA ALA A 8 11.70 -11.15 -34.34
C ALA A 8 12.61 -12.27 -33.75
N GLY A 9 12.03 -13.38 -33.29
CA GLY A 9 12.79 -14.48 -32.69
C GLY A 9 13.46 -14.10 -31.37
N VAL A 10 14.27 -14.99 -30.85
CA VAL A 10 15.01 -14.83 -29.59
C VAL A 10 16.48 -15.17 -29.81
N MET A 11 17.37 -14.31 -29.34
CA MET A 11 18.81 -14.59 -29.28
C MET A 11 19.11 -15.22 -27.90
N CYS A 12 19.58 -16.45 -27.87
CA CYS A 12 19.96 -17.15 -26.65
C CYS A 12 21.36 -17.72 -26.81
N GLN A 13 22.30 -17.27 -25.98
CA GLN A 13 23.74 -17.71 -26.05
C GLN A 13 24.32 -17.68 -27.47
N ASP A 14 24.14 -16.56 -28.16
CA ASP A 14 24.59 -16.31 -29.55
C ASP A 14 23.92 -17.19 -30.63
N HIS A 15 22.87 -17.95 -30.27
CA HIS A 15 22.06 -18.70 -31.21
C HIS A 15 20.69 -18.03 -31.40
N TYR A 16 20.38 -17.74 -32.68
CA TYR A 16 19.04 -17.23 -33.04
C TYR A 16 18.04 -18.39 -33.11
N ARG A 17 16.87 -18.19 -32.47
CA ARG A 17 15.73 -19.09 -32.56
C ARG A 17 14.50 -18.33 -33.06
N GLU A 18 13.89 -18.83 -34.10
CA GLU A 18 12.61 -18.28 -34.58
C GLU A 18 11.50 -18.52 -33.59
N THR A 19 10.61 -17.52 -33.45
CA THR A 19 9.37 -17.68 -32.67
C THR A 19 8.30 -18.26 -33.60
N LEU A 20 8.03 -19.55 -33.47
CA LEU A 20 7.03 -20.25 -34.31
C LEU A 20 5.59 -19.90 -33.91
N THR A 21 5.33 -19.71 -32.61
CA THR A 21 4.03 -19.37 -32.06
C THR A 21 4.14 -18.38 -30.91
N GLY A 22 3.19 -17.46 -30.81
CA GLY A 22 3.13 -16.46 -29.73
C GLY A 22 4.18 -15.35 -29.85
N THR A 23 4.57 -14.79 -28.72
CA THR A 23 5.60 -13.77 -28.61
C THR A 23 6.72 -14.22 -27.67
N PRO A 24 7.98 -13.86 -27.92
CA PRO A 24 9.08 -14.29 -27.07
C PRO A 24 8.90 -13.74 -25.65
N GLN A 25 9.16 -14.60 -24.66
CA GLN A 25 9.12 -14.19 -23.25
C GLN A 25 10.19 -13.11 -22.98
N GLY A 26 9.78 -11.98 -22.38
CA GLY A 26 10.65 -10.83 -22.16
C GLY A 26 10.70 -9.82 -23.33
N GLY A 27 9.98 -10.06 -24.42
CA GLY A 27 9.83 -9.08 -25.51
C GLY A 27 9.10 -7.82 -25.04
N ILE A 28 9.58 -6.64 -25.43
CA ILE A 28 9.04 -5.34 -25.00
C ILE A 28 7.56 -5.18 -25.37
N ILE A 29 7.15 -5.70 -26.54
CA ILE A 29 5.77 -5.60 -27.04
C ILE A 29 4.85 -6.72 -26.53
N SER A 30 5.43 -7.82 -26.01
CA SER A 30 4.67 -9.01 -25.63
C SER A 30 3.54 -8.72 -24.61
N PRO A 31 3.77 -7.91 -23.53
CA PRO A 31 2.71 -7.59 -22.59
C PRO A 31 1.57 -6.79 -23.21
N LEU A 32 1.89 -5.89 -24.15
CA LEU A 32 0.87 -5.11 -24.87
C LEU A 32 0.04 -6.00 -25.78
N ALA A 33 0.69 -6.84 -26.61
CA ALA A 33 0.03 -7.76 -27.51
C ALA A 33 -0.86 -8.76 -26.75
N ALA A 34 -0.38 -9.32 -25.63
CA ALA A 34 -1.14 -10.20 -24.76
C ALA A 34 -2.37 -9.49 -24.18
N ASN A 35 -2.25 -8.24 -23.73
CA ASN A 35 -3.38 -7.48 -23.21
C ASN A 35 -4.43 -7.15 -24.29
N ILE A 36 -4.02 -6.82 -25.50
CA ILE A 36 -4.94 -6.59 -26.64
C ILE A 36 -5.68 -7.89 -26.94
N TYR A 37 -5.00 -9.01 -26.99
CA TYR A 37 -5.59 -10.31 -27.29
C TYR A 37 -6.58 -10.75 -26.20
N LEU A 38 -6.20 -10.66 -24.94
CA LEU A 38 -7.02 -11.02 -23.79
C LEU A 38 -8.16 -10.03 -23.52
N HIS A 39 -8.18 -8.87 -24.17
CA HIS A 39 -9.30 -7.92 -24.07
C HIS A 39 -10.61 -8.54 -24.57
N GLN A 40 -10.57 -9.51 -25.48
CA GLN A 40 -11.74 -10.28 -25.89
C GLN A 40 -12.37 -11.03 -24.72
N CYS A 41 -11.54 -11.55 -23.79
CA CYS A 41 -12.03 -12.17 -22.56
C CYS A 41 -12.68 -11.14 -21.63
N ASP A 42 -12.12 -9.92 -21.53
CA ASP A 42 -12.71 -8.84 -20.74
C ASP A 42 -14.09 -8.47 -21.30
N GLN A 43 -14.22 -8.32 -22.63
CA GLN A 43 -15.49 -8.02 -23.30
C GLN A 43 -16.53 -9.14 -23.11
N TYR A 44 -16.11 -10.40 -23.20
CA TYR A 44 -16.98 -11.54 -22.94
C TYR A 44 -17.52 -11.50 -21.49
N MET A 45 -16.66 -11.31 -20.50
CA MET A 45 -17.05 -11.22 -19.09
C MET A 45 -17.95 -10.00 -18.83
N GLU A 46 -17.66 -8.87 -19.46
CA GLU A 46 -18.45 -7.65 -19.32
C GLU A 46 -19.86 -7.83 -19.87
N SER A 47 -19.99 -8.35 -21.10
CA SER A 47 -21.28 -8.58 -21.74
C SER A 47 -22.11 -9.68 -21.08
N THR A 48 -21.48 -10.70 -20.51
CA THR A 48 -22.18 -11.86 -19.93
C THR A 48 -22.57 -11.63 -18.47
N TYR A 49 -21.66 -11.04 -17.66
CA TYR A 49 -21.78 -11.04 -16.20
C TYR A 49 -21.76 -9.67 -15.54
N LEU A 50 -21.10 -8.65 -16.14
CA LEU A 50 -20.85 -7.38 -15.47
C LEU A 50 -21.83 -6.26 -15.85
N HIS A 51 -22.59 -6.43 -16.91
CA HIS A 51 -23.53 -5.44 -17.45
C HIS A 51 -24.74 -5.14 -16.54
N PHE A 52 -24.98 -5.96 -15.51
CA PHE A 52 -26.14 -5.81 -14.63
C PHE A 52 -26.07 -4.52 -13.78
N THR A 53 -27.15 -3.75 -13.81
CA THR A 53 -27.36 -2.59 -12.93
C THR A 53 -27.45 -3.02 -11.46
N SER A 54 -27.30 -2.07 -10.54
CA SER A 54 -27.42 -2.34 -9.10
C SER A 54 -28.76 -2.97 -8.72
N ILE A 55 -29.86 -2.54 -9.37
CA ILE A 55 -31.21 -3.06 -9.13
C ILE A 55 -31.28 -4.52 -9.63
N GLN A 56 -30.78 -4.80 -10.83
CA GLN A 56 -30.74 -6.15 -11.40
C GLN A 56 -29.91 -7.11 -10.55
N ARG A 57 -28.77 -6.65 -10.03
CA ARG A 57 -27.93 -7.45 -9.10
C ARG A 57 -28.66 -7.81 -7.82
N VAL A 58 -29.47 -6.90 -7.27
CA VAL A 58 -30.33 -7.19 -6.09
C VAL A 58 -31.39 -8.21 -6.46
N ARG A 59 -32.08 -8.06 -7.61
CA ARG A 59 -33.11 -8.98 -8.10
C ARG A 59 -32.55 -10.39 -8.33
N ARG A 60 -31.37 -10.51 -8.97
CA ARG A 60 -30.67 -11.79 -9.16
C ARG A 60 -30.44 -12.51 -7.84
N ARG A 61 -29.94 -11.80 -6.81
CA ARG A 61 -29.73 -12.39 -5.46
C ARG A 61 -31.02 -12.88 -4.82
N LYS A 62 -32.14 -12.14 -4.97
CA LYS A 62 -33.44 -12.57 -4.48
C LYS A 62 -33.95 -13.84 -5.20
N GLN A 63 -33.52 -14.06 -6.43
CA GLN A 63 -33.81 -15.25 -7.24
C GLN A 63 -32.82 -16.41 -7.00
N GLY A 64 -31.91 -16.30 -6.02
CA GLY A 64 -30.88 -17.30 -5.75
C GLY A 64 -29.73 -17.32 -6.76
N LYS A 65 -29.66 -16.36 -7.68
CA LYS A 65 -28.61 -16.27 -8.71
C LYS A 65 -27.43 -15.46 -8.21
N GLY A 66 -26.21 -15.99 -8.37
CA GLY A 66 -24.98 -15.31 -8.03
C GLY A 66 -24.69 -14.11 -8.93
N ASN A 67 -24.07 -13.09 -8.37
CA ASN A 67 -23.44 -12.01 -9.13
C ASN A 67 -21.94 -12.28 -9.23
N VAL A 68 -21.35 -11.83 -10.32
CA VAL A 68 -19.96 -12.07 -10.66
C VAL A 68 -19.21 -10.75 -10.70
N LEU A 69 -17.96 -10.76 -10.24
CA LEU A 69 -16.97 -9.73 -10.45
C LEU A 69 -15.72 -10.36 -11.05
N TYR A 70 -15.19 -9.77 -12.09
CA TYR A 70 -14.00 -10.21 -12.81
C TYR A 70 -12.90 -9.17 -12.66
N VAL A 71 -11.69 -9.63 -12.35
CA VAL A 71 -10.50 -8.78 -12.25
C VAL A 71 -9.35 -9.50 -12.93
N ARG A 72 -8.74 -8.87 -13.92
CA ARG A 72 -7.58 -9.38 -14.66
C ARG A 72 -6.38 -8.45 -14.52
N TYR A 73 -5.23 -9.06 -14.41
CA TYR A 73 -3.93 -8.40 -14.49
C TYR A 73 -3.01 -9.25 -15.40
N ALA A 74 -2.73 -8.75 -16.59
CA ALA A 74 -2.06 -9.51 -17.65
C ALA A 74 -2.79 -10.83 -17.95
N ASP A 75 -2.13 -11.97 -17.76
CA ASP A 75 -2.66 -13.32 -17.91
C ASP A 75 -3.29 -13.88 -16.63
N ASP A 76 -3.01 -13.28 -15.47
CA ASP A 76 -3.63 -13.66 -14.20
C ASP A 76 -5.01 -13.02 -14.03
N PHE A 77 -6.02 -13.80 -13.69
CA PHE A 77 -7.35 -13.26 -13.39
C PHE A 77 -8.04 -13.98 -12.23
N VAL A 78 -8.98 -13.30 -11.63
CA VAL A 78 -9.85 -13.80 -10.57
C VAL A 78 -11.29 -13.51 -10.90
N VAL A 79 -12.14 -14.51 -10.75
CA VAL A 79 -13.60 -14.40 -10.85
C VAL A 79 -14.19 -14.59 -9.47
N LEU A 80 -14.82 -13.56 -8.92
CA LEU A 80 -15.51 -13.61 -7.64
C LEU A 80 -17.00 -13.82 -7.91
N CYS A 81 -17.55 -14.92 -7.39
CA CYS A 81 -18.97 -15.23 -7.47
C CYS A 81 -19.58 -15.29 -6.07
N ASN A 82 -20.70 -14.63 -5.83
CA ASN A 82 -21.42 -14.73 -4.57
C ASN A 82 -22.60 -15.71 -4.62
N GLY A 83 -22.58 -16.62 -5.59
CA GLY A 83 -23.52 -17.70 -5.77
C GLY A 83 -23.08 -19.01 -5.14
N THR A 84 -23.58 -20.11 -5.66
CA THR A 84 -23.25 -21.47 -5.21
C THR A 84 -21.93 -21.96 -5.80
N LYS A 85 -21.37 -23.04 -5.22
CA LYS A 85 -20.20 -23.71 -5.77
C LYS A 85 -20.45 -24.25 -7.18
N ALA A 86 -21.68 -24.72 -7.46
CA ALA A 86 -22.08 -25.21 -8.79
C ALA A 86 -22.05 -24.09 -9.84
N GLU A 87 -22.55 -22.88 -9.49
CA GLU A 87 -22.46 -21.72 -10.38
C GLU A 87 -21.01 -21.31 -10.65
N ALA A 88 -20.14 -21.37 -9.63
CA ALA A 88 -18.72 -21.06 -9.83
C ALA A 88 -18.03 -22.08 -10.76
N HIS A 89 -18.38 -23.35 -10.67
CA HIS A 89 -17.90 -24.37 -11.61
C HIS A 89 -18.46 -24.15 -13.03
N ALA A 90 -19.75 -23.81 -13.17
CA ALA A 90 -20.34 -23.50 -14.48
C ALA A 90 -19.61 -22.34 -15.16
N ILE A 91 -19.34 -21.26 -14.43
CA ILE A 91 -18.56 -20.12 -14.93
C ILE A 91 -17.15 -20.54 -15.36
N LYS A 92 -16.49 -21.42 -14.61
CA LYS A 92 -15.17 -21.96 -14.98
C LYS A 92 -15.24 -22.71 -16.32
N GLU A 93 -16.25 -23.55 -16.52
CA GLU A 93 -16.41 -24.32 -17.78
C GLU A 93 -16.78 -23.40 -18.96
N GLU A 94 -17.64 -22.42 -18.75
CA GLU A 94 -17.98 -21.42 -19.79
C GLU A 94 -16.73 -20.62 -20.21
N LEU A 95 -15.92 -20.17 -19.25
CA LEU A 95 -14.65 -19.48 -19.56
C LEU A 95 -13.67 -20.39 -20.28
N ARG A 96 -13.59 -21.67 -19.89
CA ARG A 96 -12.77 -22.67 -20.61
C ARG A 96 -13.19 -22.79 -22.07
N GLY A 97 -14.50 -22.93 -22.30
CA GLY A 97 -15.06 -22.99 -23.65
C GLY A 97 -14.73 -21.73 -24.47
N PHE A 98 -14.96 -20.58 -23.90
CA PHE A 98 -14.65 -19.31 -24.56
C PHE A 98 -13.15 -19.15 -24.87
N LEU A 99 -12.27 -19.39 -23.92
CA LEU A 99 -10.81 -19.30 -24.12
C LEU A 99 -10.33 -20.31 -25.18
N SER A 100 -10.93 -21.49 -25.25
CA SER A 100 -10.64 -22.47 -26.29
C SER A 100 -10.94 -21.94 -27.70
N THR A 101 -11.99 -21.13 -27.87
CA THR A 101 -12.27 -20.47 -29.19
C THR A 101 -11.18 -19.47 -29.58
N LEU A 102 -10.44 -18.96 -28.59
CA LEU A 102 -9.29 -18.07 -28.79
C LEU A 102 -7.95 -18.84 -28.91
N GLY A 103 -8.00 -20.18 -28.95
CA GLY A 103 -6.78 -21.00 -28.95
C GLY A 103 -6.00 -20.97 -27.63
N LEU A 104 -6.64 -20.55 -26.53
CA LEU A 104 -6.06 -20.50 -25.19
C LEU A 104 -6.61 -21.63 -24.30
N THR A 105 -5.78 -22.12 -23.40
CA THR A 105 -6.16 -23.16 -22.44
C THR A 105 -5.99 -22.67 -21.00
N LEU A 106 -6.95 -23.00 -20.13
CA LEU A 106 -6.81 -22.79 -18.70
C LEU A 106 -5.84 -23.81 -18.11
N SER A 107 -4.87 -23.34 -17.33
CA SER A 107 -4.01 -24.24 -16.55
C SER A 107 -4.82 -24.88 -15.42
N GLU A 108 -5.05 -26.17 -15.46
CA GLU A 108 -5.84 -26.91 -14.46
C GLU A 108 -5.20 -26.81 -13.08
N ASP A 109 -3.88 -26.93 -12.98
CA ASP A 109 -3.14 -26.85 -11.72
C ASP A 109 -3.29 -25.50 -11.02
N LYS A 110 -3.42 -24.43 -11.79
CA LYS A 110 -3.52 -23.04 -11.28
C LYS A 110 -4.97 -22.56 -11.13
N THR A 111 -5.91 -23.09 -11.91
CA THR A 111 -7.31 -22.65 -11.92
C THR A 111 -8.15 -23.44 -10.94
N LYS A 112 -8.40 -22.88 -9.77
CA LYS A 112 -9.12 -23.55 -8.68
C LYS A 112 -10.39 -22.78 -8.31
N VAL A 113 -11.47 -23.51 -8.03
CA VAL A 113 -12.66 -22.96 -7.38
C VAL A 113 -12.47 -23.10 -5.87
N THR A 114 -12.36 -21.99 -5.17
CA THR A 114 -12.03 -21.94 -3.74
C THR A 114 -13.06 -21.09 -3.00
N HIS A 115 -13.50 -21.54 -1.81
CA HIS A 115 -14.38 -20.71 -0.98
C HIS A 115 -13.60 -19.55 -0.38
N ILE A 116 -14.20 -18.35 -0.33
CA ILE A 116 -13.49 -17.12 0.10
C ILE A 116 -13.02 -17.17 1.56
N THR A 117 -13.57 -18.05 2.40
CA THR A 117 -13.08 -18.27 3.78
C THR A 117 -11.81 -19.11 3.84
N GLU A 118 -11.52 -19.91 2.83
CA GLU A 118 -10.23 -20.59 2.67
C GLU A 118 -9.17 -19.62 2.14
N GLY A 119 -9.61 -18.62 1.35
CA GLY A 119 -8.78 -17.60 0.75
C GLY A 119 -7.98 -18.11 -0.45
N PHE A 120 -7.46 -17.18 -1.22
CA PHE A 120 -6.62 -17.44 -2.41
C PHE A 120 -5.49 -16.43 -2.50
N ASP A 121 -4.42 -16.83 -3.19
CA ASP A 121 -3.29 -15.95 -3.47
C ASP A 121 -3.47 -15.32 -4.84
N PHE A 122 -3.36 -13.98 -4.92
CA PHE A 122 -3.44 -13.22 -6.17
C PHE A 122 -2.45 -12.06 -6.15
N LEU A 123 -1.64 -11.93 -7.18
CA LEU A 123 -0.61 -10.89 -7.32
C LEU A 123 0.25 -10.74 -6.05
N GLY A 124 0.67 -11.84 -5.48
CA GLY A 124 1.51 -11.83 -4.27
C GLY A 124 0.80 -11.44 -2.98
N TYR A 125 -0.52 -11.28 -2.97
CA TYR A 125 -1.35 -11.06 -1.80
C TYR A 125 -2.24 -12.26 -1.52
N ARG A 126 -2.57 -12.49 -0.25
CA ARG A 126 -3.59 -13.46 0.14
C ARG A 126 -4.90 -12.74 0.43
N VAL A 127 -5.93 -13.09 -0.33
CA VAL A 127 -7.28 -12.54 -0.16
C VAL A 127 -8.14 -13.58 0.57
N ILE A 128 -8.79 -13.17 1.65
CA ILE A 128 -9.61 -14.04 2.48
C ILE A 128 -10.78 -13.26 3.08
N ARG A 129 -11.85 -13.94 3.43
CA ARG A 129 -12.92 -13.39 4.25
C ARG A 129 -12.90 -14.09 5.62
N SER A 130 -12.74 -13.34 6.68
CA SER A 130 -12.70 -13.86 8.04
C SER A 130 -13.40 -12.94 9.03
N ILE A 131 -13.64 -13.44 10.23
CA ILE A 131 -14.28 -12.66 11.30
C ILE A 131 -13.40 -11.46 11.65
N GLY A 132 -14.00 -10.28 11.66
CA GLY A 132 -13.40 -9.04 12.10
C GLY A 132 -13.59 -8.81 13.61
N THR A 133 -13.02 -7.71 14.13
CA THR A 133 -13.09 -7.34 15.55
C THR A 133 -14.52 -7.14 16.08
N LYS A 134 -15.47 -6.86 15.19
CA LYS A 134 -16.91 -6.68 15.53
C LYS A 134 -17.73 -7.98 15.39
N GLY A 135 -17.11 -9.13 15.26
CA GLY A 135 -17.80 -10.41 15.05
C GLY A 135 -18.40 -10.61 13.65
N THR A 136 -18.26 -9.67 12.75
CA THR A 136 -18.77 -9.75 11.38
C THR A 136 -17.71 -10.26 10.41
N MET A 137 -18.17 -10.97 9.37
CA MET A 137 -17.29 -11.46 8.30
C MET A 137 -16.85 -10.28 7.40
N ILE A 138 -15.56 -10.00 7.37
CA ILE A 138 -14.96 -8.92 6.57
C ILE A 138 -13.93 -9.46 5.60
N PRO A 139 -13.77 -8.83 4.42
CA PRO A 139 -12.65 -9.14 3.53
C PRO A 139 -11.34 -8.62 4.12
N LYS A 140 -10.29 -9.43 4.02
CA LYS A 140 -8.92 -9.08 4.43
C LYS A 140 -7.96 -9.39 3.30
N VAL A 141 -7.00 -8.51 3.14
CA VAL A 141 -5.83 -8.72 2.29
C VAL A 141 -4.62 -8.90 3.20
N LEU A 142 -3.97 -10.05 3.12
CA LEU A 142 -2.91 -10.43 4.03
C LEU A 142 -1.59 -10.61 3.27
N VAL A 143 -0.49 -10.57 4.01
CA VAL A 143 0.82 -11.00 3.50
C VAL A 143 0.84 -12.53 3.43
N PRO A 144 1.10 -13.16 2.27
CA PRO A 144 1.18 -14.61 2.19
C PRO A 144 2.32 -15.17 3.03
N ALA A 145 2.10 -16.31 3.69
CA ALA A 145 3.12 -16.98 4.49
C ALA A 145 4.41 -17.26 3.69
N LYS A 146 4.25 -17.66 2.42
CA LYS A 146 5.38 -17.89 1.50
C LYS A 146 6.23 -16.62 1.30
N ALA A 147 5.62 -15.44 1.26
CA ALA A 147 6.35 -14.18 1.11
C ALA A 147 7.16 -13.85 2.36
N ILE A 148 6.60 -14.09 3.54
CA ILE A 148 7.29 -13.94 4.83
C ILE A 148 8.49 -14.88 4.91
N THR A 149 8.28 -16.16 4.58
CA THR A 149 9.36 -17.18 4.59
C THR A 149 10.48 -16.82 3.61
N ARG A 150 10.16 -16.35 2.40
CA ARG A 150 11.17 -15.90 1.42
C ARG A 150 11.95 -14.68 1.92
N PHE A 151 11.29 -13.73 2.53
CA PHE A 151 11.96 -12.56 3.10
C PHE A 151 12.94 -12.96 4.20
N ARG A 152 12.50 -13.80 5.16
CA ARG A 152 13.33 -14.36 6.22
C ARG A 152 14.55 -15.11 5.67
N ALA A 153 14.33 -15.96 4.68
CA ALA A 153 15.41 -16.71 4.02
C ALA A 153 16.44 -15.76 3.40
N LYS A 154 15.98 -14.70 2.72
CA LYS A 154 16.87 -13.71 2.10
C LYS A 154 17.67 -12.91 3.12
N VAL A 155 17.05 -12.50 4.25
CA VAL A 155 17.74 -11.84 5.36
C VAL A 155 18.82 -12.75 5.94
N ARG A 156 18.49 -14.02 6.20
CA ARG A 156 19.46 -15.01 6.74
C ARG A 156 20.61 -15.27 5.78
N GLU A 157 20.35 -15.38 4.48
CA GLU A 157 21.38 -15.49 3.45
C GLU A 157 22.34 -14.29 3.50
N MET A 158 21.79 -13.07 3.57
CA MET A 158 22.60 -11.86 3.63
C MET A 158 23.39 -11.74 4.92
N LEU A 159 22.93 -12.29 6.04
CA LEU A 159 23.56 -12.28 7.35
C LEU A 159 24.23 -13.61 7.71
N ALA A 160 24.52 -14.43 6.72
CA ALA A 160 25.21 -15.70 6.92
C ALA A 160 26.64 -15.49 7.52
N PRO A 161 27.16 -16.45 8.29
CA PRO A 161 28.51 -16.37 8.87
C PRO A 161 29.62 -16.09 7.86
N SER A 162 29.49 -16.64 6.66
CA SER A 162 30.43 -16.42 5.54
C SER A 162 30.53 -14.96 5.09
N THR A 163 29.54 -14.13 5.41
CA THR A 163 29.46 -12.71 4.98
C THR A 163 30.07 -11.73 5.99
N THR A 164 30.65 -12.19 7.09
CA THR A 164 31.22 -11.32 8.16
C THR A 164 32.38 -10.46 7.69
N LYS A 165 33.07 -10.84 6.61
CA LYS A 165 34.15 -10.05 5.99
C LYS A 165 33.63 -8.77 5.31
N GLU A 166 32.34 -8.71 4.95
CA GLU A 166 31.77 -7.55 4.28
C GLU A 166 31.70 -6.32 5.19
N SER A 167 31.69 -5.12 4.62
CA SER A 167 31.51 -3.87 5.37
C SER A 167 30.14 -3.81 6.03
N THR A 168 30.12 -3.41 7.31
CA THR A 168 28.84 -3.22 8.05
C THR A 168 27.92 -2.19 7.39
N SER A 169 28.51 -1.11 6.84
CA SER A 169 27.74 -0.09 6.14
C SER A 169 27.12 -0.64 4.84
N ALA A 170 27.90 -1.38 4.05
CA ALA A 170 27.39 -2.03 2.84
C ALA A 170 26.28 -3.04 3.14
N LYS A 171 26.44 -3.79 4.24
CA LYS A 171 25.42 -4.75 4.73
C LYS A 171 24.12 -4.05 5.10
N ILE A 172 24.20 -2.97 5.89
CA ILE A 172 23.02 -2.15 6.26
C ILE A 172 22.34 -1.58 5.02
N HIS A 173 23.11 -1.07 4.06
CA HIS A 173 22.54 -0.57 2.79
C HIS A 173 21.77 -1.64 2.02
N ALA A 174 22.35 -2.83 1.90
CA ALA A 174 21.70 -3.93 1.20
C ALA A 174 20.40 -4.39 1.90
N LEU A 175 20.44 -4.50 3.23
CA LEU A 175 19.27 -4.83 4.04
C LEU A 175 18.19 -3.74 3.94
N ASN A 176 18.56 -2.47 3.97
CA ASN A 176 17.63 -1.35 3.84
C ASN A 176 16.91 -1.37 2.48
N ARG A 177 17.61 -1.70 1.39
CA ARG A 177 16.97 -1.85 0.06
C ARG A 177 15.96 -2.99 0.04
N LEU A 178 16.33 -4.15 0.61
CA LEU A 178 15.45 -5.31 0.70
C LEU A 178 14.21 -4.99 1.54
N THR A 179 14.42 -4.46 2.76
CA THR A 179 13.35 -4.13 3.72
C THR A 179 12.40 -3.08 3.14
N ARG A 180 12.95 -2.00 2.56
CA ARG A 180 12.13 -0.94 1.95
C ARG A 180 11.25 -1.49 0.84
N GLY A 181 11.82 -2.21 -0.11
CA GLY A 181 11.05 -2.76 -1.23
C GLY A 181 9.93 -3.70 -0.77
N TRP A 182 10.24 -4.57 0.18
CA TRP A 182 9.29 -5.52 0.70
C TRP A 182 8.20 -4.84 1.57
N CYS A 183 8.55 -3.94 2.45
CA CYS A 183 7.61 -3.22 3.30
C CYS A 183 6.71 -2.28 2.49
N GLU A 184 7.24 -1.54 1.52
CA GLU A 184 6.44 -0.68 0.64
C GLU A 184 5.39 -1.49 -0.15
N TYR A 185 5.74 -2.69 -0.59
CA TYR A 185 4.79 -3.56 -1.28
C TYR A 185 3.67 -4.04 -0.36
N TYR A 186 4.00 -4.51 0.86
CA TYR A 186 3.04 -5.13 1.77
C TYR A 186 2.38 -4.18 2.78
N ARG A 187 2.80 -2.93 2.91
CA ARG A 187 2.22 -1.97 3.88
C ARG A 187 0.73 -1.72 3.69
N ARG A 188 0.16 -2.12 2.55
CA ARG A 188 -1.26 -1.97 2.21
C ARG A 188 -2.13 -3.14 2.64
N THR A 189 -1.54 -4.15 3.26
CA THR A 189 -2.27 -5.32 3.76
C THR A 189 -2.87 -5.07 5.14
N SER A 190 -3.95 -5.78 5.45
CA SER A 190 -4.61 -5.71 6.76
C SER A 190 -3.74 -6.22 7.92
N SER A 191 -2.72 -7.03 7.61
CA SER A 191 -1.81 -7.64 8.60
C SER A 191 -0.44 -6.96 8.67
N SER A 192 -0.20 -5.89 7.90
CA SER A 192 1.13 -5.30 7.76
C SER A 192 1.78 -4.92 9.08
N SER A 193 1.06 -4.21 9.96
CA SER A 193 1.63 -3.75 11.24
C SER A 193 2.11 -4.91 12.11
N TRP A 194 1.32 -5.97 12.21
CA TRP A 194 1.70 -7.16 13.00
C TRP A 194 2.87 -7.92 12.38
N VAL A 195 2.82 -8.15 11.07
CA VAL A 195 3.90 -8.84 10.33
C VAL A 195 5.19 -8.02 10.40
N PHE A 196 5.12 -6.71 10.23
CA PHE A 196 6.30 -5.83 10.29
C PHE A 196 6.92 -5.78 11.68
N SER A 197 6.11 -5.84 12.74
CA SER A 197 6.62 -5.94 14.10
C SER A 197 7.40 -7.24 14.32
N GLN A 198 6.84 -8.38 13.89
CA GLN A 198 7.54 -9.66 14.01
C GLN A 198 8.86 -9.70 13.22
N ILE A 199 8.80 -9.34 11.95
CA ILE A 199 9.98 -9.31 11.07
C ILE A 199 11.00 -8.29 11.58
N GLY A 200 10.55 -7.16 12.12
CA GLY A 200 11.43 -6.15 12.70
C GLY A 200 12.23 -6.70 13.89
N THR A 201 11.57 -7.43 14.78
CA THR A 201 12.25 -8.09 15.89
C THR A 201 13.27 -9.12 15.41
N GLU A 202 12.89 -9.96 14.43
CA GLU A 202 13.79 -10.97 13.85
C GLU A 202 14.99 -10.31 13.17
N LEU A 203 14.78 -9.30 12.32
CA LEU A 203 15.84 -8.56 11.64
C LEU A 203 16.81 -7.90 12.63
N PHE A 204 16.29 -7.35 13.74
CA PHE A 204 17.10 -6.77 14.78
C PHE A 204 18.06 -7.80 15.38
N TRP A 205 17.55 -8.95 15.79
CA TRP A 205 18.38 -9.99 16.41
C TRP A 205 19.33 -10.67 15.41
N ASP A 206 18.90 -10.91 14.17
CA ASP A 206 19.75 -11.44 13.11
C ASP A 206 20.95 -10.51 12.85
N MET A 207 20.72 -9.18 12.81
CA MET A 207 21.78 -8.20 12.67
C MET A 207 22.67 -8.14 13.89
N ALA A 208 22.13 -8.21 15.12
CA ALA A 208 22.89 -8.25 16.34
C ALA A 208 23.87 -9.43 16.38
N HIS A 209 23.38 -10.62 16.05
CA HIS A 209 24.19 -11.83 15.97
C HIS A 209 25.26 -11.76 14.88
N TRP A 210 24.92 -11.19 13.72
CA TRP A 210 25.89 -10.98 12.66
C TRP A 210 27.02 -10.02 13.09
N LEU A 211 26.68 -8.92 13.77
CA LEU A 211 27.65 -8.00 14.35
C LEU A 211 28.53 -8.67 15.42
N GLY A 212 27.92 -9.49 16.29
CA GLY A 212 28.65 -10.26 17.31
C GLY A 212 29.71 -11.16 16.69
N ARG A 213 29.35 -11.91 15.64
CA ARG A 213 30.30 -12.76 14.88
C ARG A 213 31.38 -11.94 14.17
N LYS A 214 30.98 -10.82 13.54
CA LYS A 214 31.92 -9.98 12.80
C LYS A 214 33.00 -9.34 13.68
N TYR A 215 32.62 -8.89 14.85
CA TYR A 215 33.52 -8.15 15.76
C TYR A 215 34.02 -9.00 16.94
N GLU A 216 33.70 -10.30 16.93
CA GLU A 216 34.08 -11.26 17.97
C GLU A 216 33.77 -10.75 19.37
N SER A 217 32.61 -10.11 19.52
CA SER A 217 32.21 -9.39 20.74
C SER A 217 30.92 -9.94 21.31
N ASN A 218 30.76 -9.88 22.62
CA ASN A 218 29.52 -10.26 23.28
C ASN A 218 28.37 -9.27 23.01
N MET A 219 27.15 -9.69 23.26
CA MET A 219 25.95 -8.93 22.93
C MET A 219 25.89 -7.55 23.63
N PRO A 220 26.23 -7.40 24.94
CA PRO A 220 26.26 -6.09 25.59
C PRO A 220 27.18 -5.09 24.89
N ALA A 221 28.40 -5.52 24.49
CA ALA A 221 29.36 -4.66 23.81
C ALA A 221 28.85 -4.25 22.41
N ILE A 222 28.19 -5.16 21.66
CA ILE A 222 27.56 -4.85 20.40
C ILE A 222 26.42 -3.85 20.55
N MET A 223 25.58 -4.02 21.56
CA MET A 223 24.51 -3.06 21.87
C MET A 223 25.05 -1.68 22.22
N GLN A 224 26.05 -1.60 23.05
CA GLN A 224 26.69 -0.33 23.42
C GLN A 224 27.31 0.39 22.23
N ARG A 225 27.97 -0.37 21.33
CA ARG A 225 28.72 0.19 20.18
C ARG A 225 27.84 0.59 18.99
N PHE A 226 26.84 -0.20 18.66
CA PHE A 226 26.10 -0.07 17.41
C PHE A 226 24.63 0.29 17.57
N ARG A 227 24.01 0.00 18.72
CA ARG A 227 22.61 0.34 18.94
C ARG A 227 22.47 1.81 19.26
N LYS A 228 21.56 2.47 18.54
CA LYS A 228 21.09 3.81 18.87
C LYS A 228 19.58 3.79 18.80
N ASP A 229 18.93 4.19 19.88
CA ASP A 229 17.47 4.13 20.03
C ASP A 229 16.95 2.69 19.83
N THR A 230 16.11 2.48 18.82
CA THR A 230 15.45 1.21 18.53
C THR A 230 16.13 0.37 17.46
N THR A 231 17.26 0.82 16.87
CA THR A 231 17.90 0.16 15.74
C THR A 231 19.44 0.19 15.83
N PHE A 232 20.10 -0.55 14.94
CA PHE A 232 21.54 -0.48 14.77
C PHE A 232 21.95 0.64 13.82
N ARG A 233 23.09 1.25 14.08
CA ARG A 233 23.59 2.35 13.27
C ARG A 233 25.11 2.25 13.10
N THR A 234 25.58 2.53 11.88
CA THR A 234 26.96 2.97 11.64
C THR A 234 27.04 4.50 11.73
N LYS A 235 28.26 5.08 11.67
CA LYS A 235 28.42 6.54 11.68
C LYS A 235 27.56 7.25 10.61
N ALA A 236 27.30 6.59 9.48
CA ALA A 236 26.63 7.19 8.33
C ALA A 236 25.14 6.79 8.21
N ILE A 237 24.75 5.54 8.56
CA ILE A 237 23.46 4.99 8.13
C ILE A 237 22.83 4.12 9.23
N PRO A 238 21.55 4.36 9.57
CA PRO A 238 20.77 3.47 10.41
C PRO A 238 20.26 2.25 9.62
N LEU A 239 20.07 1.13 10.30
CA LEU A 239 19.30 0.01 9.80
C LEU A 239 17.82 0.39 9.81
N GLY A 240 17.17 0.44 8.63
CA GLY A 240 15.75 0.72 8.48
C GLY A 240 14.91 -0.45 9.00
N MET A 241 14.07 -0.17 9.97
CA MET A 241 13.24 -1.19 10.59
C MET A 241 11.89 -1.33 9.87
N PRO A 242 11.37 -2.55 9.68
CA PRO A 242 10.03 -2.77 9.13
C PRO A 242 8.92 -1.99 9.86
N THR A 243 9.07 -1.76 11.15
CA THR A 243 8.12 -1.02 12.01
C THR A 243 7.99 0.47 11.65
N GLU A 244 8.94 1.03 10.91
CA GLU A 244 8.87 2.40 10.40
C GLU A 244 7.83 2.56 9.27
N TYR A 245 7.50 1.45 8.59
CA TYR A 245 6.53 1.43 7.50
C TYR A 245 5.11 1.27 8.04
N LYS A 246 4.45 2.38 8.30
CA LYS A 246 3.06 2.35 8.78
C LYS A 246 2.11 1.78 7.71
N ALA A 247 1.09 1.06 8.16
CA ALA A 247 0.03 0.55 7.30
C ALA A 247 -0.63 1.70 6.53
N LYS A 248 -0.72 1.56 5.21
CA LYS A 248 -1.33 2.55 4.32
C LYS A 248 -2.48 1.90 3.57
N GLN A 249 -3.69 2.00 4.10
CA GLN A 249 -4.87 1.53 3.39
C GLN A 249 -5.25 2.55 2.32
N LEU A 250 -5.03 2.22 1.06
CA LEU A 250 -5.61 2.93 -0.06
C LEU A 250 -6.91 2.20 -0.45
N LEU A 251 -8.01 2.60 0.15
CA LEU A 251 -9.33 2.20 -0.32
C LEU A 251 -9.68 3.06 -1.55
N VAL A 252 -9.12 2.70 -2.70
CA VAL A 252 -9.59 3.25 -3.97
C VAL A 252 -10.86 2.49 -4.31
N LYS A 253 -12.00 3.05 -3.96
CA LYS A 253 -13.34 2.52 -4.30
C LYS A 253 -13.77 2.92 -5.71
N THR A 254 -12.85 3.15 -6.62
CA THR A 254 -13.25 3.50 -7.98
C THR A 254 -13.57 2.25 -8.79
N TRP A 255 -14.78 2.22 -9.31
CA TRP A 255 -15.27 1.21 -10.24
C TRP A 255 -14.96 1.59 -11.71
N HIS A 256 -14.34 2.74 -11.90
CA HIS A 256 -14.02 3.26 -13.23
C HIS A 256 -12.67 2.77 -13.70
N ASN A 257 -12.61 2.30 -14.91
CA ASN A 257 -11.36 1.94 -15.56
C ASN A 257 -10.56 3.23 -15.85
N PRO A 258 -9.30 3.35 -15.38
CA PRO A 258 -8.50 4.55 -15.59
C PRO A 258 -8.17 4.85 -17.05
N TYR A 259 -8.25 3.85 -17.93
CA TYR A 259 -7.98 4.01 -19.36
C TYR A 259 -9.21 4.44 -20.16
N THR A 260 -10.41 4.02 -19.76
CA THR A 260 -11.65 4.35 -20.45
C THR A 260 -12.39 5.55 -19.86
N ALA A 261 -12.13 5.88 -18.60
CA ALA A 261 -12.75 6.99 -17.89
C ALA A 261 -11.77 7.71 -16.96
N PRO A 262 -10.65 8.27 -17.48
CA PRO A 262 -9.60 8.85 -16.64
C PRO A 262 -10.11 10.02 -15.77
N GLU A 263 -11.01 10.85 -16.31
CA GLU A 263 -11.60 11.98 -15.58
C GLU A 263 -12.42 11.54 -14.37
N LYS A 264 -13.22 10.47 -14.51
CA LYS A 264 -14.02 9.92 -13.41
C LYS A 264 -13.13 9.32 -12.33
N VAL A 265 -12.01 8.69 -12.72
CA VAL A 265 -11.01 8.19 -11.77
C VAL A 265 -10.32 9.33 -11.03
N MET A 266 -9.98 10.41 -11.72
CA MET A 266 -9.40 11.61 -11.10
C MET A 266 -10.38 12.24 -10.11
N GLN A 267 -11.64 12.46 -10.53
CA GLN A 267 -12.70 13.00 -9.65
C GLN A 267 -12.91 12.13 -8.41
N GLU A 268 -12.93 10.80 -8.57
CA GLU A 268 -13.06 9.88 -7.45
C GLU A 268 -11.82 9.88 -6.54
N LYS A 269 -10.60 9.97 -7.09
CA LYS A 269 -9.37 10.17 -6.32
C LYS A 269 -9.39 11.48 -5.53
N ASP A 270 -9.86 12.56 -6.14
CA ASP A 270 -9.95 13.86 -5.48
C ASP A 270 -11.08 13.88 -4.42
N ARG A 271 -12.19 13.18 -4.66
CA ARG A 271 -13.24 12.96 -3.67
C ARG A 271 -12.68 12.17 -2.48
N LEU A 272 -11.99 11.04 -2.73
CA LEU A 272 -11.38 10.22 -1.68
C LEU A 272 -10.27 10.97 -0.94
N LYS A 273 -9.51 11.82 -1.64
CA LYS A 273 -8.51 12.69 -1.03
C LYS A 273 -9.17 13.70 -0.09
N ARG A 274 -10.28 14.30 -0.49
CA ARG A 274 -11.09 15.19 0.36
C ARG A 274 -11.73 14.46 1.53
N GLU A 275 -12.34 13.28 1.31
CA GLU A 275 -12.92 12.46 2.38
C GLU A 275 -11.84 11.92 3.34
N SER A 276 -10.65 11.57 2.83
CA SER A 276 -9.52 11.14 3.65
C SER A 276 -8.94 12.29 4.45
N LEU A 277 -8.88 13.50 3.92
CA LEU A 277 -8.52 14.70 4.68
C LEU A 277 -9.50 14.93 5.85
N PHE A 278 -10.80 14.65 5.66
CA PHE A 278 -11.80 14.70 6.72
C PHE A 278 -11.64 13.60 7.78
N CYS A 279 -11.18 12.42 7.39
CA CYS A 279 -10.87 11.29 8.30
C CYS A 279 -9.45 11.36 8.87
N TYR A 280 -8.53 11.99 8.16
CA TYR A 280 -7.11 12.09 8.47
C TYR A 280 -6.78 13.11 9.57
N ASP A 281 -7.64 14.09 9.81
CA ASP A 281 -7.47 15.06 10.89
C ASP A 281 -7.48 14.41 12.29
N LYS A 282 -7.95 13.16 12.41
CA LYS A 282 -7.91 12.38 13.65
C LYS A 282 -6.77 11.39 13.78
N LEU A 283 -6.12 11.00 12.68
CA LEU A 283 -5.15 9.89 12.66
C LEU A 283 -3.78 10.22 12.03
N TRP A 284 -3.63 11.35 11.32
CA TRP A 284 -2.41 11.67 10.58
C TRP A 284 -1.90 13.08 10.81
N ARG A 285 -1.41 13.33 12.00
CA ARG A 285 -0.43 14.39 12.25
C ARG A 285 0.97 13.77 12.14
N GLY A 286 1.45 13.56 10.94
CA GLY A 286 2.80 13.03 10.82
C GLY A 286 3.32 12.72 9.44
N HIS A 287 4.19 13.47 8.96
CA HIS A 287 5.38 13.41 8.14
C HIS A 287 5.41 14.29 6.87
N GLU A 288 4.39 14.32 6.04
CA GLU A 288 4.38 15.26 4.89
C GLU A 288 3.84 16.64 5.34
N ASP A 289 2.83 16.66 6.21
CA ASP A 289 2.35 17.87 6.91
C ASP A 289 3.41 18.50 7.85
N ARG A 290 4.46 17.77 8.26
CA ARG A 290 5.50 18.35 9.11
C ARG A 290 6.44 19.28 8.36
N GLN A 291 6.74 19.01 7.09
CA GLN A 291 7.61 19.89 6.30
C GLN A 291 6.89 21.16 5.87
N GLU A 292 5.65 21.03 5.36
CA GLU A 292 4.81 22.20 5.02
C GLU A 292 4.37 22.94 6.27
N GLY A 293 4.00 22.25 7.35
CA GLY A 293 3.65 22.85 8.63
C GLY A 293 4.86 23.44 9.36
N MET A 294 6.08 22.92 9.16
CA MET A 294 7.30 23.55 9.67
C MET A 294 7.65 24.80 8.87
N ALA A 295 7.53 24.81 7.56
CA ALA A 295 7.75 25.99 6.73
C ALA A 295 6.73 27.10 7.06
N LEU A 296 5.45 26.78 7.15
CA LEU A 296 4.40 27.70 7.59
C LEU A 296 4.64 28.22 9.02
N ARG A 297 5.10 27.36 9.93
CA ARG A 297 5.44 27.73 11.30
C ARG A 297 6.60 28.72 11.34
N GLU A 298 7.66 28.46 10.58
CA GLU A 298 8.81 29.35 10.47
C GLU A 298 8.41 30.70 9.88
N GLU A 299 7.59 30.71 8.83
CA GLU A 299 7.10 31.91 8.18
C GLU A 299 6.24 32.78 9.11
N VAL A 300 5.33 32.16 9.90
CA VAL A 300 4.51 32.87 10.88
C VAL A 300 5.36 33.41 12.04
N ILE A 301 6.37 32.67 12.51
CA ILE A 301 7.28 33.13 13.57
C ILE A 301 8.19 34.24 13.04
N LEU A 302 8.61 34.21 11.78
CA LEU A 302 9.37 35.27 11.14
C LEU A 302 8.53 36.58 11.00
N ARG A 303 7.23 36.43 10.65
CA ARG A 303 6.31 37.54 10.51
C ARG A 303 5.95 38.19 11.85
N ASP A 304 5.58 37.41 12.85
CA ASP A 304 4.97 37.87 14.12
C ASP A 304 5.95 37.91 15.30
N GLY A 305 7.15 37.37 15.12
CA GLY A 305 8.07 37.08 16.21
C GLY A 305 7.56 35.98 17.15
N PRO A 306 8.38 35.53 18.14
CA PRO A 306 7.95 34.53 19.09
C PRO A 306 7.12 35.13 20.25
N THR A 307 6.25 36.07 19.92
CA THR A 307 5.40 36.81 20.90
C THR A 307 3.98 36.27 20.83
N CYS A 308 3.46 35.80 21.98
CA CYS A 308 2.11 35.26 22.09
C CYS A 308 1.06 36.35 21.82
N LYS A 309 0.24 36.19 20.80
CA LYS A 309 -0.82 37.16 20.43
C LYS A 309 -1.94 37.30 21.48
N SER A 310 -2.06 36.35 22.42
CA SER A 310 -3.09 36.35 23.45
C SER A 310 -2.63 36.99 24.75
N CYS A 311 -1.42 36.71 25.24
CA CYS A 311 -0.93 37.29 26.50
C CYS A 311 0.17 38.35 26.34
N GLY A 312 0.65 38.60 25.10
CA GLY A 312 1.66 39.60 24.81
C GLY A 312 3.11 39.28 25.24
N ASN A 313 3.32 38.15 25.91
CA ASN A 313 4.66 37.75 26.37
C ASN A 313 5.49 37.14 25.24
N THR A 314 6.77 37.43 25.23
CA THR A 314 7.76 36.84 24.32
C THR A 314 8.38 35.60 24.92
N PHE A 315 8.52 34.57 24.10
CA PHE A 315 9.01 33.24 24.49
C PHE A 315 10.18 32.82 23.59
N HIS A 316 10.86 31.74 23.94
CA HIS A 316 11.78 31.11 22.99
C HIS A 316 10.99 30.50 21.81
N PRO A 317 11.48 30.54 20.55
CA PRO A 317 10.76 30.01 19.38
C PRO A 317 10.30 28.55 19.51
N SER A 318 10.99 27.73 20.33
CA SER A 318 10.58 26.35 20.61
C SER A 318 9.39 26.21 21.57
N GLU A 319 9.04 27.25 22.31
CA GLU A 319 8.00 27.26 23.36
C GLU A 319 6.67 27.82 22.85
N VAL A 320 6.65 28.36 21.65
CA VAL A 320 5.44 28.86 21.01
C VAL A 320 4.87 27.87 20.01
N GLN A 321 3.55 27.93 19.83
CA GLN A 321 2.81 27.15 18.85
C GLN A 321 2.11 28.09 17.87
N VAL A 322 2.07 27.70 16.60
CA VAL A 322 1.26 28.39 15.59
C VAL A 322 -0.11 27.74 15.56
N ASP A 323 -1.14 28.55 15.69
CA ASP A 323 -2.53 28.12 15.76
C ASP A 323 -3.40 28.96 14.83
N HIS A 324 -4.53 28.40 14.40
CA HIS A 324 -5.50 29.10 13.56
C HIS A 324 -6.32 30.11 14.37
N LYS A 325 -6.44 31.35 13.91
CA LYS A 325 -7.38 32.32 14.53
C LYS A 325 -8.81 31.80 14.47
N ILE A 326 -9.24 31.37 13.30
CA ILE A 326 -10.52 30.71 13.04
C ILE A 326 -10.25 29.23 12.83
N PRO A 327 -10.87 28.32 13.61
CA PRO A 327 -10.67 26.88 13.47
C PRO A 327 -10.90 26.36 12.04
N ARG A 328 -10.08 25.43 11.58
CA ARG A 328 -10.18 24.80 10.25
C ARG A 328 -11.58 24.26 9.93
N THR A 329 -12.29 23.81 10.94
CA THR A 329 -13.66 23.27 10.82
C THR A 329 -14.70 24.30 10.38
N ARG A 330 -14.39 25.60 10.42
CA ARG A 330 -15.29 26.67 9.98
C ARG A 330 -15.11 27.07 8.52
N PHE A 331 -14.11 26.55 7.86
CA PHE A 331 -13.86 26.80 6.43
C PHE A 331 -14.51 25.74 5.56
N LYS A 332 -15.14 26.16 4.46
CA LYS A 332 -15.66 25.22 3.43
C LYS A 332 -14.52 24.40 2.77
N ASN A 333 -13.39 25.06 2.55
CA ASN A 333 -12.16 24.40 2.10
C ASN A 333 -11.11 24.49 3.23
N PRO A 334 -10.66 23.40 3.81
CA PRO A 334 -9.65 23.39 4.89
C PRO A 334 -8.34 24.06 4.54
N LEU A 335 -7.94 24.09 3.25
CA LEU A 335 -6.74 24.77 2.79
C LEU A 335 -6.80 26.30 2.95
N ASP A 336 -8.00 26.88 2.93
CA ASP A 336 -8.18 28.31 3.17
C ASP A 336 -7.92 28.70 4.64
N ALA A 337 -7.99 27.74 5.54
CA ALA A 337 -7.66 27.95 6.94
C ALA A 337 -6.16 28.14 7.16
N ASP A 338 -5.32 27.54 6.31
CA ASP A 338 -3.85 27.57 6.44
C ASP A 338 -3.20 28.80 5.84
N ARG A 339 -4.00 29.78 5.37
CA ARG A 339 -3.47 31.08 4.93
C ARG A 339 -2.79 31.80 6.09
N LEU A 340 -1.67 32.43 5.83
CA LEU A 340 -0.87 33.15 6.82
C LEU A 340 -1.68 34.13 7.66
N GLU A 341 -2.69 34.79 7.07
CA GLU A 341 -3.57 35.75 7.73
C GLU A 341 -4.40 35.10 8.85
N ASN A 342 -4.74 33.84 8.72
CA ASN A 342 -5.50 33.07 9.71
C ASN A 342 -4.61 32.40 10.77
N LEU A 343 -3.29 32.49 10.64
CA LEU A 343 -2.34 31.90 11.57
C LEU A 343 -1.82 32.93 12.58
N GLN A 344 -1.58 32.50 13.80
CA GLN A 344 -1.10 33.31 14.91
C GLN A 344 -0.15 32.54 15.82
N VAL A 345 0.75 33.25 16.50
CA VAL A 345 1.65 32.68 17.50
C VAL A 345 0.99 32.71 18.87
N LEU A 346 0.94 31.58 19.56
CA LEU A 346 0.45 31.44 20.93
C LEU A 346 1.46 30.68 21.79
N CYS A 347 1.57 31.03 23.08
CA CYS A 347 2.26 30.19 24.03
C CYS A 347 1.42 28.94 24.34
N THR A 348 2.05 27.91 24.88
CA THR A 348 1.40 26.61 25.16
C THR A 348 0.18 26.73 26.09
N VAL A 349 0.20 27.68 27.03
CA VAL A 349 -0.92 27.94 27.95
C VAL A 349 -2.11 28.55 27.21
N CYS A 350 -1.88 29.62 26.46
CA CYS A 350 -2.93 30.31 25.70
C CYS A 350 -3.50 29.44 24.58
N HIS A 351 -2.67 28.64 23.93
CA HIS A 351 -3.11 27.66 22.94
C HIS A 351 -4.07 26.63 23.53
N ARG A 352 -3.76 26.05 24.72
CA ARG A 352 -4.65 25.11 25.41
C ARG A 352 -5.96 25.77 25.84
N ALA A 353 -5.92 27.00 26.31
CA ALA A 353 -7.13 27.76 26.67
C ALA A 353 -8.03 27.99 25.45
N LYS A 354 -7.45 28.45 24.34
CA LYS A 354 -8.19 28.67 23.08
C LYS A 354 -8.80 27.37 22.54
N THR A 355 -8.03 26.27 22.52
CA THR A 355 -8.54 24.95 22.07
C THR A 355 -9.76 24.50 22.89
N LYS A 356 -9.75 24.70 24.21
CA LYS A 356 -10.92 24.39 25.07
C LYS A 356 -12.14 25.25 24.71
N THR A 357 -11.93 26.51 24.38
CA THR A 357 -13.01 27.43 23.98
C THR A 357 -13.58 27.04 22.61
N ASP A 358 -12.73 26.77 21.64
CA ASP A 358 -13.11 26.36 20.29
C ASP A 358 -13.94 25.04 20.33
N LEU A 359 -13.53 24.06 21.15
CA LEU A 359 -14.25 22.79 21.33
C LEU A 359 -15.64 23.00 21.98
N LYS A 360 -15.77 23.93 22.97
CA LYS A 360 -17.07 24.26 23.58
C LYS A 360 -18.02 24.90 22.59
N VAL A 361 -17.53 25.74 21.71
CA VAL A 361 -18.34 26.39 20.66
C VAL A 361 -18.81 25.37 19.61
N LEU A 362 -17.95 24.41 19.24
CA LEU A 362 -18.27 23.35 18.29
C LEU A 362 -19.29 22.34 18.84
N SER A 363 -19.31 22.10 20.17
CA SER A 363 -20.29 21.21 20.81
C SER A 363 -21.71 21.83 20.96
N ARG A 364 -21.85 23.16 20.81
CA ARG A 364 -23.12 23.87 20.86
C ARG A 364 -23.80 24.05 19.50
N VAL A 365 -23.12 23.69 18.41
CA VAL A 365 -23.60 23.85 17.02
C VAL A 365 -23.98 22.48 16.39
N ARG A 366 -24.02 21.43 17.21
CA ARG A 366 -24.56 20.10 16.84
C ARG A 366 -25.96 19.91 17.38
#